data_419665b711827410cb2939bc7512d63e
#
_entry.id   419665b711827410cb2939bc7512d63e
#
_cell.length_a   1.000
_cell.length_b   1.000
_cell.length_c   1.000
_cell.angle_alpha   90.00
_cell.angle_beta   90.00
_cell.angle_gamma   90.00
#
_symmetry.space_group_name_H-M   'P 1'
#
loop_
_entity.id
_entity.type
_entity.pdbx_description
1 polymer ?
#
loop_
_entity_poly.entity_id
_entity_poly.type
_entity_poly.pdbx_seq_one_letter_code
_entity_poly.pdbx_strand_id
1 'polypeptide(L)'
;LSASARRNSAEPITIIPEMRSAWLYDQVQAHRSALQATDFARFRIFNLNANAARSLLQSDGFHRAAERAGTRAHLLAIGQGQTLYEVLAQAAQCNFALPERRLTVSLVGDNTALSLDAMARRYPGLRDHVALKPYDNAMTDPGVWSVLAQIVAAAPPFAVVIDLQAEEHSVEAALRLRKLLDAAELFTVPVYARIWQQHQLGVFLQGMEATERDGDRLAFFGDLASLAGPDQLLQQSLDLMAVATHQVHRESEPQANTPDWPQLAEMYKQSNRMFADHIPVKLSSVGFALARAGVGATLSDEDIERLAKAEHWRWCVEKKLAGWRHAPVRDDMRKQHPLLLDWEALPDGAREDNRRMVRRIPSIVQAAGYSIRRAADSA
;
A
#
# COMPACT_ATOMS: atom_id res chain seq x y z
N LEU A 1 -5.93 14.33 -29.52
CA LEU A 1 -6.02 13.51 -30.75
C LEU A 1 -7.46 13.55 -31.22
N SER A 2 -7.73 14.15 -32.37
CA SER A 2 -9.09 14.32 -32.86
C SER A 2 -9.68 12.98 -33.32
N ALA A 3 -10.97 12.75 -33.09
CA ALA A 3 -11.70 11.56 -33.49
C ALA A 3 -11.58 11.28 -35.03
N SER A 4 -11.24 12.30 -35.83
CA SER A 4 -11.03 12.19 -37.27
C SER A 4 -9.77 11.40 -37.67
N ALA A 5 -8.74 11.34 -36.80
CA ALA A 5 -7.47 10.68 -37.12
C ALA A 5 -7.52 9.14 -37.06
N ARG A 6 -8.62 8.55 -36.57
CA ARG A 6 -8.73 7.09 -36.33
C ARG A 6 -10.01 6.42 -36.86
N ARG A 7 -10.68 6.99 -37.82
CA ARG A 7 -11.87 6.36 -38.43
C ARG A 7 -11.64 4.94 -38.98
N ASN A 8 -10.38 4.48 -39.08
CA ASN A 8 -10.01 3.18 -39.63
C ASN A 8 -9.33 2.23 -38.63
N SER A 9 -9.26 2.54 -37.32
CA SER A 9 -8.63 1.64 -36.34
C SER A 9 -9.71 0.83 -35.59
N ALA A 10 -9.56 -0.49 -35.57
CA ALA A 10 -10.48 -1.41 -34.91
C ALA A 10 -10.40 -1.36 -33.37
N GLU A 11 -9.36 -0.74 -32.79
CA GLU A 11 -9.17 -0.69 -31.33
C GLU A 11 -9.26 0.72 -30.76
N PRO A 12 -9.98 0.91 -29.64
CA PRO A 12 -10.09 2.20 -28.99
C PRO A 12 -8.75 2.66 -28.38
N ILE A 13 -8.50 3.97 -28.41
CA ILE A 13 -7.35 4.58 -27.73
C ILE A 13 -7.55 4.46 -26.22
N THR A 14 -6.52 4.03 -25.49
CA THR A 14 -6.51 4.14 -24.03
C THR A 14 -5.90 5.47 -23.61
N ILE A 15 -6.69 6.30 -22.92
CA ILE A 15 -6.26 7.59 -22.34
C ILE A 15 -6.07 7.37 -20.84
N ILE A 16 -4.86 7.67 -20.34
CA ILE A 16 -4.49 7.45 -18.95
C ILE A 16 -4.10 8.80 -18.33
N PRO A 17 -5.09 9.59 -17.85
CA PRO A 17 -4.80 10.84 -17.17
C PRO A 17 -4.23 10.57 -15.76
N GLU A 18 -3.17 11.32 -15.41
CA GLU A 18 -2.66 11.38 -14.05
C GLU A 18 -3.56 12.27 -13.19
N MET A 19 -3.88 11.82 -11.98
CA MET A 19 -4.53 12.63 -10.95
C MET A 19 -3.75 12.56 -9.65
N ARG A 20 -3.16 13.68 -9.23
CA ARG A 20 -2.46 13.80 -7.95
C ARG A 20 -3.41 14.10 -6.80
N SER A 21 -4.47 14.87 -7.06
CA SER A 21 -5.49 15.15 -6.05
C SER A 21 -6.31 13.89 -5.77
N ALA A 22 -6.18 13.35 -4.58
CA ALA A 22 -6.95 12.19 -4.14
C ALA A 22 -8.46 12.48 -4.14
N TRP A 23 -8.86 13.71 -3.74
CA TRP A 23 -10.26 14.13 -3.78
C TRP A 23 -10.83 14.15 -5.22
N LEU A 24 -10.09 14.75 -6.16
CA LEU A 24 -10.51 14.80 -7.56
C LEU A 24 -10.58 13.39 -8.16
N TYR A 25 -9.60 12.55 -7.85
CA TYR A 25 -9.60 11.14 -8.25
C TYR A 25 -10.88 10.42 -7.80
N ASP A 26 -11.26 10.57 -6.54
CA ASP A 26 -12.48 9.96 -6.00
C ASP A 26 -13.75 10.50 -6.67
N GLN A 27 -13.81 11.83 -6.91
CA GLN A 27 -14.96 12.44 -7.60
C GLN A 27 -15.11 11.92 -9.02
N VAL A 28 -14.02 11.82 -9.76
CA VAL A 28 -14.04 11.30 -11.13
C VAL A 28 -14.39 9.81 -11.14
N GLN A 29 -13.89 9.03 -10.18
CA GLN A 29 -14.25 7.62 -10.05
C GLN A 29 -15.73 7.42 -9.69
N ALA A 30 -16.28 8.26 -8.82
CA ALA A 30 -17.71 8.23 -8.47
C ALA A 30 -18.62 8.53 -9.68
N HIS A 31 -18.15 9.38 -10.61
CA HIS A 31 -18.87 9.78 -11.82
C HIS A 31 -18.38 9.07 -13.07
N ARG A 32 -17.74 7.90 -12.93
CA ARG A 32 -17.13 7.15 -14.04
C ARG A 32 -18.10 6.80 -15.16
N SER A 33 -19.40 6.67 -14.89
CA SER A 33 -20.42 6.49 -15.93
C SER A 33 -20.43 7.62 -16.97
N ALA A 34 -20.04 8.83 -16.58
CA ALA A 34 -19.88 9.97 -17.50
C ALA A 34 -18.60 9.87 -18.37
N LEU A 35 -17.63 9.03 -17.95
CA LEU A 35 -16.38 8.75 -18.66
C LEU A 35 -16.44 7.42 -19.42
N GLN A 36 -17.64 6.89 -19.67
CA GLN A 36 -17.79 5.62 -20.37
C GLN A 36 -17.03 5.62 -21.69
N ALA A 37 -16.39 4.47 -21.95
CA ALA A 37 -15.73 4.22 -23.21
C ALA A 37 -16.67 4.58 -24.38
N THR A 38 -16.25 5.52 -25.18
CA THR A 38 -16.80 5.68 -26.52
C THR A 38 -16.23 4.58 -27.39
N ASP A 39 -16.81 4.31 -28.55
CA ASP A 39 -16.25 3.35 -29.53
C ASP A 39 -14.79 3.67 -29.90
N PHE A 40 -14.29 4.85 -29.53
CA PHE A 40 -12.99 5.38 -29.93
C PHE A 40 -11.99 5.56 -28.76
N ALA A 41 -12.44 5.59 -27.49
CA ALA A 41 -11.56 5.89 -26.36
C ALA A 41 -11.97 5.16 -25.08
N ARG A 42 -10.97 4.63 -24.38
CA ARG A 42 -11.07 4.10 -23.01
C ARG A 42 -10.31 5.00 -22.06
N PHE A 43 -10.91 5.30 -20.92
CA PHE A 43 -10.27 6.12 -19.89
C PHE A 43 -9.86 5.25 -18.70
N ARG A 44 -8.60 5.37 -18.29
CA ARG A 44 -8.06 4.76 -17.07
C ARG A 44 -7.32 5.81 -16.27
N ILE A 45 -7.82 6.13 -15.09
CA ILE A 45 -7.22 7.15 -14.24
C ILE A 45 -6.11 6.54 -13.41
N PHE A 46 -5.04 7.30 -13.24
CA PHE A 46 -3.82 6.91 -12.56
C PHE A 46 -3.55 7.89 -11.41
N ASN A 47 -3.33 7.36 -10.20
CA ASN A 47 -2.94 8.17 -9.04
C ASN A 47 -1.49 7.88 -8.67
N LEU A 48 -0.60 8.83 -8.96
CA LEU A 48 0.83 8.69 -8.74
C LEU A 48 1.18 8.49 -7.26
N ASN A 49 0.53 9.23 -6.36
CA ASN A 49 0.82 9.14 -4.92
C ASN A 49 0.43 7.78 -4.34
N ALA A 50 -0.75 7.28 -4.70
CA ALA A 50 -1.21 5.96 -4.27
C ALA A 50 -0.33 4.83 -4.83
N ASN A 51 0.08 4.92 -6.10
CA ASN A 51 0.97 3.93 -6.71
C ASN A 51 2.39 4.00 -6.13
N ALA A 52 2.91 5.20 -5.82
CA ALA A 52 4.19 5.35 -5.14
C ALA A 52 4.17 4.67 -3.76
N ALA A 53 3.11 4.91 -2.98
CA ALA A 53 2.94 4.27 -1.69
C ALA A 53 2.87 2.73 -1.81
N ARG A 54 2.08 2.21 -2.76
CA ARG A 54 1.97 0.76 -2.99
C ARG A 54 3.29 0.15 -3.42
N SER A 55 4.03 0.80 -4.33
CA SER A 55 5.35 0.34 -4.78
C SER A 55 6.33 0.23 -3.62
N LEU A 56 6.37 1.24 -2.73
CA LEU A 56 7.19 1.20 -1.53
C LEU A 56 6.81 0.03 -0.61
N LEU A 57 5.53 -0.10 -0.28
CA LEU A 57 5.04 -1.07 0.69
C LEU A 57 5.13 -2.52 0.19
N GLN A 58 5.10 -2.73 -1.12
CA GLN A 58 5.32 -4.03 -1.77
C GLN A 58 6.81 -4.37 -1.94
N SER A 59 7.72 -3.40 -1.69
CA SER A 59 9.16 -3.68 -1.78
C SER A 59 9.60 -4.67 -0.71
N ASP A 60 10.48 -5.59 -1.08
CA ASP A 60 11.03 -6.60 -0.15
C ASP A 60 11.70 -5.95 1.07
N GLY A 61 12.37 -4.81 0.88
CA GLY A 61 13.05 -4.08 1.95
C GLY A 61 12.08 -3.58 3.02
N PHE A 62 10.98 -2.91 2.61
CA PHE A 62 9.98 -2.42 3.54
C PHE A 62 9.24 -3.57 4.23
N HIS A 63 8.86 -4.59 3.47
CA HIS A 63 8.16 -5.76 4.00
C HIS A 63 8.99 -6.48 5.08
N ARG A 64 10.25 -6.79 4.79
CA ARG A 64 11.17 -7.40 5.78
C ARG A 64 11.39 -6.53 7.01
N ALA A 65 11.51 -5.20 6.84
CA ALA A 65 11.64 -4.28 7.96
C ALA A 65 10.38 -4.27 8.85
N ALA A 66 9.19 -4.25 8.22
CA ALA A 66 7.92 -4.31 8.92
C ALA A 66 7.70 -5.65 9.67
N GLU A 67 8.17 -6.77 9.11
CA GLU A 67 8.13 -8.07 9.76
C GLU A 67 9.04 -8.12 11.00
N ARG A 68 10.28 -7.63 10.87
CA ARG A 68 11.23 -7.57 11.99
C ARG A 68 10.74 -6.67 13.14
N ALA A 69 9.92 -5.66 12.84
CA ALA A 69 9.34 -4.78 13.85
C ALA A 69 8.38 -5.50 14.82
N GLY A 70 7.84 -6.66 14.44
CA GLY A 70 6.97 -7.47 15.29
C GLY A 70 5.63 -6.79 15.59
N THR A 71 5.18 -6.90 16.85
CA THR A 71 3.83 -6.47 17.26
C THR A 71 3.72 -4.97 17.56
N ARG A 72 4.82 -4.30 17.85
CA ARG A 72 4.89 -2.86 18.18
C ARG A 72 5.87 -2.16 17.26
N ALA A 73 5.40 -1.78 16.10
CA ALA A 73 6.22 -1.13 15.09
C ALA A 73 6.20 0.40 15.25
N HIS A 74 7.37 1.03 15.14
CA HIS A 74 7.51 2.47 15.09
C HIS A 74 8.05 2.89 13.73
N LEU A 75 7.29 3.72 13.02
CA LEU A 75 7.67 4.36 11.76
C LEU A 75 8.02 5.83 12.02
N LEU A 76 9.15 6.29 11.52
CA LEU A 76 9.47 7.70 11.47
C LEU A 76 9.07 8.26 10.10
N ALA A 77 8.11 9.16 10.09
CA ALA A 77 7.57 9.80 8.89
C ALA A 77 7.96 11.29 8.89
N ILE A 78 8.61 11.74 7.82
CA ILE A 78 9.13 13.11 7.71
C ILE A 78 8.52 13.80 6.49
N GLY A 79 7.87 14.92 6.72
CA GLY A 79 7.23 15.71 5.69
C GLY A 79 5.71 15.74 5.81
N GLN A 80 5.06 16.27 4.75
CA GLN A 80 3.62 16.51 4.72
C GLN A 80 3.01 16.30 3.32
N GLY A 81 3.72 15.56 2.47
CA GLY A 81 3.27 15.24 1.13
C GLY A 81 2.09 14.27 1.11
N GLN A 82 1.27 14.34 0.06
CA GLN A 82 0.13 13.42 -0.11
C GLN A 82 0.56 11.95 -0.21
N THR A 83 1.76 11.69 -0.75
CA THR A 83 2.29 10.32 -0.81
C THR A 83 2.51 9.76 0.59
N LEU A 84 2.97 10.57 1.53
CA LEU A 84 3.16 10.13 2.92
C LEU A 84 1.81 9.71 3.55
N TYR A 85 0.73 10.44 3.28
CA TYR A 85 -0.61 10.06 3.77
C TYR A 85 -1.08 8.72 3.20
N GLU A 86 -0.82 8.49 1.90
CA GLU A 86 -1.11 7.21 1.25
C GLU A 86 -0.24 6.08 1.85
N VAL A 87 1.05 6.34 2.13
CA VAL A 87 1.94 5.36 2.79
C VAL A 87 1.39 4.97 4.15
N LEU A 88 0.99 5.93 4.99
CA LEU A 88 0.49 5.65 6.34
C LEU A 88 -0.84 4.88 6.31
N ALA A 89 -1.77 5.28 5.44
CA ALA A 89 -3.04 4.60 5.30
C ALA A 89 -2.88 3.16 4.78
N GLN A 90 -2.06 2.97 3.76
CA GLN A 90 -1.83 1.65 3.17
C GLN A 90 -0.99 0.75 4.10
N ALA A 91 -0.02 1.29 4.83
CA ALA A 91 0.70 0.53 5.85
C ALA A 91 -0.25 -0.01 6.92
N ALA A 92 -1.20 0.81 7.38
CA ALA A 92 -2.24 0.37 8.31
C ALA A 92 -3.14 -0.72 7.72
N GLN A 93 -3.49 -0.63 6.44
CA GLN A 93 -4.37 -1.60 5.76
C GLN A 93 -3.67 -2.90 5.36
N CYS A 94 -2.38 -2.85 5.07
CA CYS A 94 -1.64 -3.99 4.50
C CYS A 94 -0.62 -4.55 5.49
N ASN A 95 0.40 -3.78 5.87
CA ASN A 95 1.52 -4.30 6.64
C ASN A 95 1.18 -4.52 8.14
N PHE A 96 0.26 -3.72 8.69
CA PHE A 96 -0.13 -3.74 10.10
C PHE A 96 -1.60 -4.09 10.32
N ALA A 97 -2.29 -4.59 9.32
CA ALA A 97 -3.67 -5.03 9.42
C ALA A 97 -3.78 -6.45 10.02
N LEU A 98 -3.14 -6.68 11.14
CA LEU A 98 -3.25 -7.89 11.96
C LEU A 98 -3.67 -7.50 13.38
N PRO A 99 -4.53 -8.29 14.06
CA PRO A 99 -5.11 -7.92 15.36
C PRO A 99 -4.06 -7.62 16.44
N GLU A 100 -2.94 -8.34 16.41
CA GLU A 100 -1.84 -8.23 17.36
C GLU A 100 -0.83 -7.10 17.04
N ARG A 101 -0.88 -6.53 15.84
CA ARG A 101 0.08 -5.49 15.42
C ARG A 101 -0.43 -4.10 15.75
N ARG A 102 0.47 -3.24 16.20
CA ARG A 102 0.22 -1.81 16.46
C ARG A 102 1.28 -0.99 15.78
N LEU A 103 0.83 -0.03 14.96
CA LEU A 103 1.71 0.93 14.30
C LEU A 103 1.69 2.25 15.08
N THR A 104 2.86 2.68 15.52
CA THR A 104 3.10 4.04 16.01
C THR A 104 3.86 4.81 14.96
N VAL A 105 3.47 6.05 14.70
CA VAL A 105 4.14 6.92 13.74
C VAL A 105 4.55 8.21 14.42
N SER A 106 5.84 8.52 14.42
CA SER A 106 6.32 9.87 14.70
C SER A 106 6.30 10.66 13.39
N LEU A 107 5.41 11.65 13.32
CA LEU A 107 5.25 12.53 12.16
C LEU A 107 5.98 13.84 12.44
N VAL A 108 7.07 14.10 11.71
CA VAL A 108 7.89 15.30 11.82
C VAL A 108 7.69 16.16 10.57
N GLY A 109 7.32 17.39 10.75
CA GLY A 109 7.10 18.31 9.63
C GLY A 109 6.63 19.69 10.07
N ASP A 110 6.42 20.56 9.11
CA ASP A 110 5.85 21.89 9.32
C ASP A 110 4.30 21.78 9.35
N ASN A 111 3.65 22.47 10.28
CA ASN A 111 2.19 22.46 10.41
C ASN A 111 1.57 21.05 10.52
N THR A 112 2.13 20.20 11.36
CA THR A 112 1.67 18.82 11.54
C THR A 112 0.18 18.72 11.91
N ALA A 113 -0.39 19.71 12.57
CA ALA A 113 -1.83 19.78 12.87
C ALA A 113 -2.68 19.81 11.59
N LEU A 114 -2.30 20.63 10.60
CA LEU A 114 -2.99 20.68 9.30
C LEU A 114 -2.84 19.35 8.54
N SER A 115 -1.67 18.73 8.63
CA SER A 115 -1.42 17.41 8.04
C SER A 115 -2.31 16.34 8.65
N LEU A 116 -2.45 16.31 9.97
CA LEU A 116 -3.34 15.40 10.69
C LEU A 116 -4.81 15.61 10.35
N ASP A 117 -5.23 16.86 10.17
CA ASP A 117 -6.60 17.19 9.76
C ASP A 117 -6.88 16.77 8.31
N ALA A 118 -5.91 16.95 7.41
CA ALA A 118 -6.02 16.47 6.04
C ALA A 118 -6.11 14.94 5.98
N MET A 119 -5.28 14.23 6.75
CA MET A 119 -5.35 12.77 6.89
C MET A 119 -6.69 12.31 7.46
N ALA A 120 -7.21 12.96 8.50
CA ALA A 120 -8.48 12.61 9.13
C ALA A 120 -9.67 12.81 8.18
N ARG A 121 -9.63 13.85 7.34
CA ARG A 121 -10.66 14.02 6.28
C ARG A 121 -10.58 12.93 5.22
N ARG A 122 -9.38 12.53 4.83
CA ARG A 122 -9.16 11.50 3.79
C ARG A 122 -9.39 10.08 4.31
N TYR A 123 -8.92 9.82 5.53
CA TYR A 123 -8.96 8.51 6.20
C TYR A 123 -9.54 8.65 7.61
N PRO A 124 -10.87 8.78 7.76
CA PRO A 124 -11.52 9.09 9.05
C PRO A 124 -11.19 8.11 10.19
N GLY A 125 -10.97 6.83 9.87
CA GLY A 125 -10.63 5.81 10.86
C GLY A 125 -9.12 5.61 11.11
N LEU A 126 -8.23 6.43 10.53
CA LEU A 126 -6.79 6.18 10.63
C LEU A 126 -6.28 6.20 12.07
N ARG A 127 -6.78 7.12 12.89
CA ARG A 127 -6.39 7.26 14.30
C ARG A 127 -6.80 6.09 15.18
N ASP A 128 -7.78 5.29 14.74
CA ASP A 128 -8.21 4.09 15.47
C ASP A 128 -7.21 2.93 15.29
N HIS A 129 -6.39 2.98 14.22
CA HIS A 129 -5.47 1.92 13.82
C HIS A 129 -3.98 2.31 13.92
N VAL A 130 -3.69 3.61 13.92
CA VAL A 130 -2.33 4.15 13.97
C VAL A 130 -2.20 5.18 15.10
N ALA A 131 -1.24 4.98 16.00
CA ALA A 131 -0.90 5.96 17.03
C ALA A 131 0.00 7.03 16.42
N LEU A 132 -0.58 8.19 16.08
CA LEU A 132 0.13 9.31 15.47
C LEU A 132 0.68 10.24 16.56
N LYS A 133 2.00 10.48 16.55
CA LYS A 133 2.73 11.42 17.42
C LYS A 133 3.28 12.55 16.55
N PRO A 134 2.63 13.74 16.54
CA PRO A 134 3.11 14.87 15.76
C PRO A 134 4.26 15.59 16.45
N TYR A 135 5.21 16.05 15.64
CA TYR A 135 6.31 16.92 16.01
C TYR A 135 6.35 18.07 15.01
N ASP A 136 5.95 19.26 15.46
CA ASP A 136 5.84 20.45 14.61
C ASP A 136 7.19 21.14 14.50
N ASN A 137 8.04 20.60 13.61
CA ASN A 137 9.39 21.05 13.35
C ASN A 137 9.67 21.04 11.84
N ALA A 138 9.87 22.22 11.27
CA ALA A 138 10.27 22.34 9.86
C ALA A 138 11.65 21.75 9.64
N MET A 139 11.87 21.07 8.52
CA MET A 139 13.19 20.52 8.18
C MET A 139 14.26 21.59 7.93
N THR A 140 13.84 22.84 7.73
CA THR A 140 14.72 24.02 7.64
C THR A 140 15.17 24.54 9.01
N ASP A 141 14.51 24.10 10.11
CA ASP A 141 14.94 24.47 11.47
C ASP A 141 16.19 23.66 11.87
N PRO A 142 17.30 24.32 12.24
CA PRO A 142 18.50 23.63 12.71
C PRO A 142 18.24 22.71 13.91
N GLY A 143 17.26 23.04 14.75
CA GLY A 143 16.87 22.26 15.95
C GLY A 143 16.21 20.93 15.62
N VAL A 144 15.69 20.72 14.40
CA VAL A 144 14.98 19.49 14.03
C VAL A 144 15.85 18.24 14.19
N TRP A 145 17.15 18.34 13.94
CA TRP A 145 18.07 17.21 14.06
C TRP A 145 18.21 16.71 15.50
N SER A 146 18.15 17.62 16.49
CA SER A 146 18.09 17.25 17.90
C SER A 146 16.78 16.53 18.25
N VAL A 147 15.66 17.00 17.71
CA VAL A 147 14.35 16.34 17.89
C VAL A 147 14.37 14.95 17.27
N LEU A 148 14.88 14.79 16.04
CA LEU A 148 15.01 13.50 15.37
C LEU A 148 15.90 12.53 16.17
N ALA A 149 17.03 13.00 16.70
CA ALA A 149 17.91 12.19 17.56
C ALA A 149 17.18 11.72 18.83
N GLN A 150 16.41 12.59 19.48
CA GLN A 150 15.60 12.24 20.65
C GLN A 150 14.51 11.21 20.32
N ILE A 151 13.80 11.36 19.18
CA ILE A 151 12.79 10.40 18.73
C ILE A 151 13.43 9.02 18.52
N VAL A 152 14.55 8.97 17.80
CA VAL A 152 15.27 7.72 17.49
C VAL A 152 15.78 7.05 18.77
N ALA A 153 16.32 7.82 19.71
CA ALA A 153 16.80 7.28 20.99
C ALA A 153 15.66 6.78 21.89
N ALA A 154 14.52 7.46 21.89
CA ALA A 154 13.37 7.08 22.73
C ALA A 154 12.63 5.85 22.17
N ALA A 155 12.53 5.71 20.84
CA ALA A 155 11.88 4.60 20.16
C ALA A 155 12.53 4.40 18.78
N PRO A 156 13.47 3.47 18.63
CA PRO A 156 14.08 3.17 17.34
C PRO A 156 13.03 2.83 16.29
N PRO A 157 13.04 3.50 15.12
CA PRO A 157 12.09 3.18 14.06
C PRO A 157 12.48 1.88 13.34
N PHE A 158 11.49 1.15 12.82
CA PHE A 158 11.77 0.02 11.93
C PHE A 158 12.10 0.48 10.49
N ALA A 159 11.61 1.65 10.13
CA ALA A 159 11.87 2.31 8.84
C ALA A 159 11.67 3.82 8.98
N VAL A 160 12.25 4.57 8.06
CA VAL A 160 12.02 6.00 7.88
C VAL A 160 11.47 6.26 6.50
N VAL A 161 10.43 7.11 6.40
CA VAL A 161 9.85 7.54 5.12
C VAL A 161 9.86 9.06 5.05
N ILE A 162 10.43 9.60 3.98
CA ILE A 162 10.62 11.04 3.76
C ILE A 162 9.89 11.46 2.49
N ASP A 163 8.96 12.43 2.60
CA ASP A 163 8.23 13.04 1.48
C ASP A 163 8.15 14.56 1.70
N LEU A 164 9.21 15.26 1.30
CA LEU A 164 9.28 16.71 1.32
C LEU A 164 8.85 17.28 -0.05
N GLN A 165 8.47 18.57 -0.07
CA GLN A 165 7.99 19.21 -1.30
C GLN A 165 9.07 19.32 -2.39
N ALA A 166 10.36 19.46 -1.98
CA ALA A 166 11.50 19.47 -2.89
C ALA A 166 12.24 18.15 -2.80
N GLU A 167 12.53 17.53 -3.94
CA GLU A 167 13.26 16.25 -4.01
C GLU A 167 14.65 16.34 -3.42
N GLU A 168 15.36 17.42 -3.72
CA GLU A 168 16.70 17.68 -3.18
C GLU A 168 16.69 17.71 -1.64
N HIS A 169 15.68 18.34 -1.04
CA HIS A 169 15.52 18.33 0.42
C HIS A 169 15.21 16.94 0.95
N SER A 170 14.44 16.12 0.22
CA SER A 170 14.19 14.72 0.61
C SER A 170 15.47 13.90 0.59
N VAL A 171 16.30 14.08 -0.44
CA VAL A 171 17.60 13.41 -0.57
C VAL A 171 18.57 13.87 0.53
N GLU A 172 18.71 15.18 0.74
CA GLU A 172 19.58 15.72 1.79
C GLU A 172 19.16 15.20 3.18
N ALA A 173 17.86 15.25 3.49
CA ALA A 173 17.34 14.74 4.74
C ALA A 173 17.63 13.25 4.91
N ALA A 174 17.48 12.44 3.84
CA ALA A 174 17.77 11.03 3.88
C ALA A 174 19.24 10.71 4.18
N LEU A 175 20.16 11.40 3.51
CA LEU A 175 21.61 11.24 3.74
C LEU A 175 22.01 11.64 5.17
N ARG A 176 21.49 12.76 5.67
CA ARG A 176 21.75 13.21 7.06
C ARG A 176 21.17 12.24 8.08
N LEU A 177 19.95 11.74 7.83
CA LEU A 177 19.28 10.81 8.72
C LEU A 177 19.98 9.45 8.75
N ARG A 178 20.52 8.98 7.62
CA ARG A 178 21.35 7.78 7.58
C ARG A 178 22.54 7.91 8.54
N LYS A 179 23.27 9.05 8.50
CA LYS A 179 24.38 9.32 9.43
C LYS A 179 23.93 9.34 10.89
N LEU A 180 22.76 9.91 11.19
CA LEU A 180 22.19 9.91 12.52
C LEU A 180 21.87 8.49 13.01
N LEU A 181 21.26 7.66 12.17
CA LEU A 181 20.95 6.28 12.50
C LEU A 181 22.23 5.44 12.66
N ASP A 182 23.26 5.68 11.85
CA ASP A 182 24.56 5.00 11.97
C ASP A 182 25.26 5.37 13.29
N ALA A 183 25.20 6.64 13.69
CA ALA A 183 25.72 7.10 15.00
C ALA A 183 24.95 6.49 16.18
N ALA A 184 23.70 6.08 15.98
CA ALA A 184 22.87 5.37 16.95
C ALA A 184 22.97 3.83 16.82
N GLU A 185 23.91 3.30 16.02
CA GLU A 185 24.12 1.87 15.75
C GLU A 185 22.89 1.16 15.12
N LEU A 186 21.99 1.92 14.50
CA LEU A 186 20.78 1.42 13.83
C LEU A 186 21.03 1.14 12.34
N PHE A 187 22.03 0.32 12.07
CA PHE A 187 22.53 0.06 10.71
C PHE A 187 21.51 -0.61 9.78
N THR A 188 20.58 -1.38 10.31
CA THR A 188 19.58 -2.15 9.53
C THR A 188 18.28 -1.41 9.30
N VAL A 189 18.10 -0.20 9.81
CA VAL A 189 16.89 0.61 9.61
C VAL A 189 16.94 1.24 8.22
N PRO A 190 16.03 0.88 7.30
CA PRO A 190 16.00 1.49 5.99
C PRO A 190 15.44 2.91 6.02
N VAL A 191 15.98 3.76 5.15
CA VAL A 191 15.52 5.12 4.90
C VAL A 191 14.99 5.20 3.48
N TYR A 192 13.75 5.58 3.31
CA TYR A 192 13.07 5.73 2.03
C TYR A 192 12.78 7.20 1.77
N ALA A 193 13.34 7.76 0.70
CA ALA A 193 13.08 9.13 0.30
C ALA A 193 12.30 9.16 -1.02
N ARG A 194 11.24 9.98 -1.03
CA ARG A 194 10.45 10.16 -2.23
C ARG A 194 11.16 11.06 -3.24
N ILE A 195 11.23 10.56 -4.50
CA ILE A 195 11.63 11.32 -5.67
C ILE A 195 10.57 11.12 -6.76
N TRP A 196 10.39 12.07 -7.69
CA TRP A 196 9.43 11.92 -8.79
C TRP A 196 9.97 12.30 -10.16
N GLN A 197 10.98 13.16 -10.24
CA GLN A 197 11.57 13.61 -11.51
C GLN A 197 13.06 13.26 -11.65
N GLN A 198 13.81 13.20 -10.56
CA GLN A 198 15.27 13.03 -10.58
C GLN A 198 15.69 11.56 -10.42
N HIS A 199 15.11 10.68 -11.24
CA HIS A 199 15.43 9.24 -11.21
C HIS A 199 16.95 8.97 -11.29
N GLN A 200 17.68 9.68 -12.14
CA GLN A 200 19.13 9.48 -12.32
C GLN A 200 19.93 9.85 -11.07
N LEU A 201 19.52 10.87 -10.32
CA LEU A 201 20.15 11.22 -9.05
C LEU A 201 19.94 10.09 -8.01
N GLY A 202 18.74 9.52 -7.95
CA GLY A 202 18.45 8.37 -7.09
C GLY A 202 19.32 7.16 -7.41
N VAL A 203 19.42 6.79 -8.69
CA VAL A 203 20.27 5.68 -9.16
C VAL A 203 21.75 5.94 -8.85
N PHE A 204 22.24 7.17 -9.07
CA PHE A 204 23.61 7.53 -8.76
C PHE A 204 23.93 7.40 -7.26
N LEU A 205 23.05 7.91 -6.40
CA LEU A 205 23.24 7.86 -4.95
C LEU A 205 23.13 6.42 -4.39
N GLN A 206 22.22 5.61 -4.92
CA GLN A 206 22.15 4.18 -4.59
C GLN A 206 23.42 3.44 -5.02
N GLY A 207 23.99 3.78 -6.19
CA GLY A 207 25.26 3.22 -6.67
C GLY A 207 26.44 3.59 -5.80
N MET A 208 26.44 4.77 -5.17
CA MET A 208 27.50 5.17 -4.22
C MET A 208 27.47 4.38 -2.92
N GLU A 209 26.30 4.01 -2.42
CA GLU A 209 26.12 3.21 -1.19
C GLU A 209 26.27 1.70 -1.43
N ALA A 210 26.03 1.22 -2.63
CA ALA A 210 26.13 -0.21 -3.00
C ALA A 210 27.56 -0.80 -2.90
N THR A 211 28.57 0.02 -2.61
CA THR A 211 29.93 -0.45 -2.28
C THR A 211 30.05 -1.03 -0.87
N GLU A 212 29.05 -0.82 -0.01
CA GLU A 212 28.97 -1.43 1.31
C GLU A 212 27.74 -2.36 1.37
N ARG A 213 27.95 -3.57 1.78
CA ARG A 213 27.17 -4.83 1.82
C ARG A 213 25.64 -4.79 2.05
N ASP A 214 24.96 -3.62 2.03
CA ASP A 214 23.55 -3.49 2.36
C ASP A 214 22.82 -2.48 1.46
N GLY A 215 22.54 -2.86 0.21
CA GLY A 215 21.78 -2.06 -0.77
C GLY A 215 20.34 -1.68 -0.36
N ASP A 216 19.88 -2.08 0.82
CA ASP A 216 18.55 -1.78 1.37
C ASP A 216 18.55 -0.62 2.38
N ARG A 217 19.70 0.00 2.70
CA ARG A 217 19.81 1.00 3.78
C ARG A 217 19.29 2.39 3.41
N LEU A 218 19.46 2.78 2.15
CA LEU A 218 18.88 4.00 1.58
C LEU A 218 18.24 3.65 0.24
N ALA A 219 16.97 3.92 0.10
CA ALA A 219 16.23 3.67 -1.13
C ALA A 219 15.38 4.86 -1.52
N PHE A 220 15.23 5.05 -2.83
CA PHE A 220 14.38 6.06 -3.41
C PHE A 220 13.14 5.43 -4.03
N PHE A 221 11.99 6.08 -3.90
CA PHE A 221 10.73 5.55 -4.40
C PHE A 221 9.86 6.64 -5.04
N GLY A 222 8.91 6.22 -5.86
CA GLY A 222 7.89 7.10 -6.40
C GLY A 222 8.30 7.85 -7.65
N ASP A 223 9.40 7.47 -8.30
CA ASP A 223 9.83 8.09 -9.54
C ASP A 223 8.84 7.84 -10.69
N LEU A 224 8.65 8.88 -11.51
CA LEU A 224 7.68 8.86 -12.60
C LEU A 224 8.02 7.81 -13.67
N ALA A 225 9.30 7.57 -13.93
CA ALA A 225 9.72 6.62 -14.96
C ALA A 225 9.33 5.19 -14.58
N SER A 226 9.49 4.80 -13.31
CA SER A 226 9.04 3.49 -12.80
C SER A 226 7.53 3.39 -12.71
N LEU A 227 6.85 4.42 -12.21
CA LEU A 227 5.41 4.38 -11.94
C LEU A 227 4.53 4.65 -13.15
N ALA A 228 5.04 5.35 -14.16
CA ALA A 228 4.34 5.69 -15.40
C ALA A 228 5.00 5.07 -16.65
N GLY A 229 5.93 4.14 -16.47
CA GLY A 229 6.53 3.36 -17.55
C GLY A 229 5.51 2.45 -18.25
N PRO A 230 5.84 1.93 -19.44
CA PRO A 230 4.95 1.06 -20.22
C PRO A 230 4.43 -0.16 -19.43
N ASP A 231 5.29 -0.80 -18.65
CA ASP A 231 4.94 -1.96 -17.85
C ASP A 231 3.86 -1.65 -16.81
N GLN A 232 3.96 -0.48 -16.17
CA GLN A 232 3.00 -0.06 -15.17
C GLN A 232 1.71 0.47 -15.81
N LEU A 233 1.83 1.30 -16.85
CA LEU A 233 0.67 1.92 -17.49
C LEU A 233 -0.09 0.97 -18.39
N LEU A 234 0.59 0.08 -19.11
CA LEU A 234 -0.03 -0.83 -20.07
C LEU A 234 -0.30 -2.21 -19.47
N GLN A 235 0.70 -2.79 -18.81
CA GLN A 235 0.62 -4.14 -18.24
C GLN A 235 0.09 -4.18 -16.80
N GLN A 236 0.02 -3.01 -16.13
CA GLN A 236 -0.44 -2.89 -14.74
C GLN A 236 0.34 -3.80 -13.78
N SER A 237 1.66 -3.75 -13.83
CA SER A 237 2.53 -4.65 -13.06
C SER A 237 2.26 -4.64 -11.56
N LEU A 238 1.92 -3.48 -10.96
CA LEU A 238 1.47 -3.39 -9.56
C LEU A 238 0.11 -4.05 -9.30
N ASP A 239 -0.69 -4.31 -10.32
CA ASP A 239 -2.02 -4.88 -10.18
C ASP A 239 -2.08 -6.37 -10.53
N LEU A 240 -0.95 -7.01 -10.92
CA LEU A 240 -0.95 -8.42 -11.37
C LEU A 240 -1.63 -9.35 -10.37
N MET A 241 -1.29 -9.25 -9.10
CA MET A 241 -1.90 -10.06 -8.04
C MET A 241 -3.38 -9.72 -7.83
N ALA A 242 -3.76 -8.44 -7.96
CA ALA A 242 -5.16 -7.99 -7.84
C ALA A 242 -6.01 -8.44 -9.03
N VAL A 243 -5.46 -8.42 -10.23
CA VAL A 243 -6.10 -8.99 -11.45
C VAL A 243 -6.30 -10.49 -11.28
N ALA A 244 -5.27 -11.22 -10.82
CA ALA A 244 -5.38 -12.66 -10.53
C ALA A 244 -6.44 -12.93 -9.44
N THR A 245 -6.49 -12.11 -8.38
CA THR A 245 -7.53 -12.20 -7.34
C THR A 245 -8.93 -12.10 -7.95
N HIS A 246 -9.16 -11.11 -8.80
CA HIS A 246 -10.44 -10.92 -9.48
C HIS A 246 -10.78 -12.07 -10.43
N GLN A 247 -9.81 -12.54 -11.22
CA GLN A 247 -10.00 -13.65 -12.16
C GLN A 247 -10.39 -14.93 -11.42
N VAL A 248 -9.66 -15.32 -10.40
CA VAL A 248 -9.94 -16.53 -9.59
C VAL A 248 -11.32 -16.42 -8.93
N HIS A 249 -11.72 -15.22 -8.46
CA HIS A 249 -13.06 -14.99 -7.94
C HIS A 249 -14.15 -15.25 -8.98
N ARG A 250 -14.01 -14.68 -10.18
CA ARG A 250 -14.98 -14.89 -11.28
C ARG A 250 -15.12 -16.36 -11.68
N GLU A 251 -13.99 -17.06 -11.82
CA GLU A 251 -13.97 -18.48 -12.17
C GLU A 251 -14.62 -19.36 -11.10
N SER A 252 -14.50 -18.96 -9.83
CA SER A 252 -15.08 -19.68 -8.70
C SER A 252 -16.58 -19.39 -8.50
N GLU A 253 -17.08 -18.28 -9.00
CA GLU A 253 -18.46 -17.81 -8.84
C GLU A 253 -19.05 -17.30 -10.16
N PRO A 254 -19.15 -18.16 -11.19
CA PRO A 254 -19.58 -17.74 -12.54
C PRO A 254 -21.01 -17.21 -12.56
N GLN A 255 -21.87 -17.62 -11.61
CA GLN A 255 -23.25 -17.14 -11.49
C GLN A 255 -23.37 -15.67 -11.11
N ALA A 256 -22.33 -15.10 -10.49
CA ALA A 256 -22.31 -13.68 -10.07
C ALA A 256 -22.24 -12.71 -11.25
N ASN A 257 -21.96 -13.20 -12.48
CA ASN A 257 -21.83 -12.41 -13.71
C ASN A 257 -20.97 -11.16 -13.54
N THR A 258 -19.86 -11.30 -12.82
CA THR A 258 -18.96 -10.21 -12.49
C THR A 258 -18.19 -9.75 -13.74
N PRO A 259 -18.14 -8.44 -14.08
CA PRO A 259 -17.48 -7.97 -15.28
C PRO A 259 -15.97 -8.22 -15.27
N ASP A 260 -15.34 -8.17 -16.45
CA ASP A 260 -13.88 -8.25 -16.56
C ASP A 260 -13.17 -7.10 -15.84
N TRP A 261 -11.91 -7.33 -15.47
CA TRP A 261 -11.11 -6.33 -14.76
C TRP A 261 -11.15 -4.91 -15.36
N PRO A 262 -11.04 -4.70 -16.70
CA PRO A 262 -11.14 -3.37 -17.27
C PRO A 262 -12.46 -2.66 -16.98
N GLN A 263 -13.58 -3.39 -16.98
CA GLN A 263 -14.93 -2.88 -16.75
C GLN A 263 -15.33 -2.85 -15.26
N LEU A 264 -14.56 -3.51 -14.40
CA LEU A 264 -14.85 -3.57 -12.97
C LEU A 264 -14.83 -2.15 -12.35
N ALA A 265 -15.83 -1.84 -11.53
CA ALA A 265 -15.88 -0.56 -10.83
C ALA A 265 -14.67 -0.38 -9.91
N GLU A 266 -14.15 0.84 -9.81
CA GLU A 266 -12.88 1.12 -9.14
C GLU A 266 -12.91 0.72 -7.65
N MET A 267 -14.03 0.88 -6.98
CA MET A 267 -14.19 0.43 -5.59
C MET A 267 -13.92 -1.06 -5.40
N TYR A 268 -14.29 -1.90 -6.37
CA TYR A 268 -14.01 -3.33 -6.34
C TYR A 268 -12.56 -3.63 -6.75
N LYS A 269 -11.99 -2.88 -7.70
CA LYS A 269 -10.56 -2.95 -8.00
C LYS A 269 -9.72 -2.63 -6.78
N GLN A 270 -10.09 -1.57 -6.06
CA GLN A 270 -9.40 -1.18 -4.83
C GLN A 270 -9.49 -2.28 -3.76
N SER A 271 -10.64 -2.90 -3.58
CA SER A 271 -10.78 -4.02 -2.64
C SER A 271 -9.92 -5.23 -3.03
N ASN A 272 -9.85 -5.56 -4.33
CA ASN A 272 -8.96 -6.62 -4.83
C ASN A 272 -7.47 -6.26 -4.63
N ARG A 273 -7.08 -4.98 -4.85
CA ARG A 273 -5.72 -4.51 -4.56
C ARG A 273 -5.37 -4.67 -3.09
N MET A 274 -6.25 -4.23 -2.19
CA MET A 274 -6.02 -4.34 -0.74
C MET A 274 -5.92 -5.81 -0.29
N PHE A 275 -6.74 -6.70 -0.82
CA PHE A 275 -6.64 -8.13 -0.56
C PHE A 275 -5.30 -8.69 -1.04
N ALA A 276 -4.92 -8.38 -2.28
CA ALA A 276 -3.71 -8.85 -2.94
C ALA A 276 -2.44 -8.35 -2.23
N ASP A 277 -2.38 -7.05 -1.94
CA ASP A 277 -1.25 -6.41 -1.27
C ASP A 277 -1.03 -6.95 0.16
N HIS A 278 -2.08 -7.51 0.78
CA HIS A 278 -1.99 -8.15 2.10
C HIS A 278 -1.62 -9.66 2.04
N ILE A 279 -1.57 -10.28 0.85
CA ILE A 279 -1.22 -11.72 0.75
C ILE A 279 0.16 -12.03 1.35
N PRO A 280 1.24 -11.28 1.06
CA PRO A 280 2.54 -11.55 1.68
C PRO A 280 2.50 -11.50 3.21
N VAL A 281 1.81 -10.52 3.78
CA VAL A 281 1.67 -10.36 5.25
C VAL A 281 0.88 -11.51 5.86
N LYS A 282 -0.21 -11.94 5.21
CA LYS A 282 -0.96 -13.12 5.62
C LYS A 282 -0.08 -14.36 5.65
N LEU A 283 0.60 -14.64 4.54
CA LEU A 283 1.47 -15.82 4.41
C LEU A 283 2.57 -15.81 5.47
N SER A 284 3.23 -14.67 5.67
CA SER A 284 4.26 -14.52 6.69
C SER A 284 3.73 -14.81 8.11
N SER A 285 2.51 -14.39 8.43
CA SER A 285 1.89 -14.62 9.75
C SER A 285 1.68 -16.09 10.10
N VAL A 286 1.75 -16.99 9.11
CA VAL A 286 1.66 -18.45 9.26
C VAL A 286 2.94 -19.18 8.81
N GLY A 287 4.05 -18.46 8.66
CA GLY A 287 5.37 -19.03 8.38
C GLY A 287 5.61 -19.39 6.90
N PHE A 288 4.89 -18.75 5.98
CA PHE A 288 5.09 -18.93 4.55
C PHE A 288 5.54 -17.62 3.88
N ALA A 289 6.11 -17.75 2.69
CA ALA A 289 6.55 -16.63 1.86
C ALA A 289 6.21 -16.86 0.39
N LEU A 290 6.16 -15.78 -0.40
CA LEU A 290 6.08 -15.85 -1.85
C LEU A 290 7.43 -16.26 -2.46
N ALA A 291 7.41 -17.08 -3.52
CA ALA A 291 8.56 -17.43 -4.32
C ALA A 291 8.22 -17.32 -5.82
N ARG A 292 9.20 -16.94 -6.65
CA ARG A 292 8.99 -16.84 -8.11
C ARG A 292 8.96 -18.19 -8.84
N ALA A 293 9.46 -19.25 -8.22
CA ALA A 293 9.46 -20.60 -8.77
C ALA A 293 9.45 -21.64 -7.65
N GLY A 294 8.98 -22.85 -7.95
CA GLY A 294 8.98 -23.98 -7.02
C GLY A 294 7.61 -24.67 -6.93
N VAL A 295 7.58 -25.80 -6.24
CA VAL A 295 6.34 -26.52 -5.92
C VAL A 295 5.65 -25.76 -4.77
N GLY A 296 4.39 -25.41 -4.99
CA GLY A 296 3.62 -24.68 -3.98
C GLY A 296 3.39 -25.50 -2.71
N ALA A 297 3.61 -24.89 -1.56
CA ALA A 297 3.24 -25.49 -0.27
C ALA A 297 1.72 -25.42 -0.06
N THR A 298 1.17 -26.41 0.64
CA THR A 298 -0.24 -26.48 0.98
C THR A 298 -0.48 -25.82 2.35
N LEU A 299 -1.53 -25.02 2.44
CA LEU A 299 -2.01 -24.43 3.70
C LEU A 299 -2.86 -25.45 4.44
N SER A 300 -2.63 -25.60 5.74
CA SER A 300 -3.46 -26.44 6.62
C SER A 300 -4.79 -25.74 6.97
N ASP A 301 -5.74 -26.48 7.55
CA ASP A 301 -6.99 -25.89 8.02
C ASP A 301 -6.75 -24.87 9.15
N GLU A 302 -5.73 -25.07 9.99
CA GLU A 302 -5.31 -24.11 11.01
C GLU A 302 -4.77 -22.82 10.37
N ASP A 303 -3.94 -22.94 9.32
CA ASP A 303 -3.47 -21.80 8.55
C ASP A 303 -4.64 -21.04 7.93
N ILE A 304 -5.59 -21.74 7.30
CA ILE A 304 -6.79 -21.14 6.71
C ILE A 304 -7.60 -20.36 7.75
N GLU A 305 -7.79 -20.91 8.96
CA GLU A 305 -8.52 -20.21 10.03
C GLU A 305 -7.80 -18.92 10.46
N ARG A 306 -6.46 -18.99 10.66
CA ARG A 306 -5.65 -17.80 11.02
C ARG A 306 -5.67 -16.75 9.91
N LEU A 307 -5.51 -17.17 8.65
CA LEU A 307 -5.56 -16.27 7.51
C LEU A 307 -6.94 -15.65 7.30
N ALA A 308 -8.03 -16.38 7.58
CA ALA A 308 -9.39 -15.87 7.49
C ALA A 308 -9.66 -14.78 8.54
N LYS A 309 -9.17 -14.95 9.78
CA LYS A 309 -9.20 -13.90 10.81
C LYS A 309 -8.43 -12.67 10.39
N ALA A 310 -7.23 -12.85 9.85
CA ALA A 310 -6.39 -11.76 9.34
C ALA A 310 -7.09 -11.02 8.18
N GLU A 311 -7.77 -11.74 7.28
CA GLU A 311 -8.50 -11.10 6.17
C GLU A 311 -9.71 -10.31 6.67
N HIS A 312 -10.49 -10.86 7.57
CA HIS A 312 -11.61 -10.15 8.16
C HIS A 312 -11.14 -8.86 8.86
N TRP A 313 -10.06 -8.93 9.64
CA TRP A 313 -9.47 -7.76 10.29
C TRP A 313 -9.02 -6.72 9.28
N ARG A 314 -8.27 -7.12 8.25
CA ARG A 314 -7.84 -6.23 7.16
C ARG A 314 -9.04 -5.52 6.51
N TRP A 315 -10.10 -6.30 6.21
CA TRP A 315 -11.31 -5.74 5.62
C TRP A 315 -12.00 -4.73 6.56
N CYS A 316 -12.05 -5.01 7.84
CA CYS A 316 -12.56 -4.07 8.84
C CYS A 316 -11.75 -2.79 8.88
N VAL A 317 -10.40 -2.89 8.84
CA VAL A 317 -9.52 -1.72 8.78
C VAL A 317 -9.77 -0.90 7.51
N GLU A 318 -9.84 -1.55 6.34
CA GLU A 318 -10.18 -0.90 5.06
C GLU A 318 -11.50 -0.10 5.16
N LYS A 319 -12.54 -0.73 5.66
CA LYS A 319 -13.85 -0.09 5.79
C LYS A 319 -13.84 1.06 6.80
N LYS A 320 -13.25 0.87 7.97
CA LYS A 320 -13.14 1.92 8.99
C LYS A 320 -12.33 3.13 8.50
N LEU A 321 -11.19 2.89 7.82
CA LEU A 321 -10.41 3.97 7.20
C LEU A 321 -11.21 4.78 6.18
N ALA A 322 -12.10 4.12 5.44
CA ALA A 322 -13.02 4.78 4.53
C ALA A 322 -14.25 5.44 5.23
N GLY A 323 -14.31 5.41 6.56
CA GLY A 323 -15.37 6.02 7.37
C GLY A 323 -16.62 5.17 7.55
N TRP A 324 -16.56 3.87 7.25
CA TRP A 324 -17.66 2.95 7.52
C TRP A 324 -17.76 2.63 9.00
N ARG A 325 -18.99 2.39 9.46
CA ARG A 325 -19.33 2.06 10.85
C ARG A 325 -20.22 0.82 10.90
N HIS A 326 -20.20 0.14 12.04
CA HIS A 326 -21.15 -0.93 12.29
C HIS A 326 -22.59 -0.39 12.40
N ALA A 327 -23.52 -1.10 11.77
CA ALA A 327 -24.97 -0.93 11.95
C ALA A 327 -25.66 -2.26 11.60
N PRO A 328 -26.86 -2.56 12.17
CA PRO A 328 -27.56 -3.82 11.92
C PRO A 328 -27.92 -4.08 10.46
N VAL A 329 -28.09 -3.01 9.68
CA VAL A 329 -28.47 -3.06 8.26
C VAL A 329 -27.41 -2.35 7.44
N ARG A 330 -27.10 -2.91 6.26
CA ARG A 330 -26.18 -2.28 5.31
C ARG A 330 -26.83 -1.04 4.68
N ASP A 331 -26.11 0.08 4.73
CA ASP A 331 -26.46 1.32 4.07
C ASP A 331 -25.20 1.94 3.45
N ASP A 332 -25.05 1.82 2.14
CA ASP A 332 -23.86 2.28 1.41
C ASP A 332 -23.78 3.81 1.41
N MET A 333 -24.91 4.52 1.40
CA MET A 333 -24.96 5.99 1.44
C MET A 333 -24.46 6.54 2.78
N ARG A 334 -24.80 5.87 3.87
CA ARG A 334 -24.38 6.23 5.23
C ARG A 334 -23.09 5.54 5.66
N LYS A 335 -22.48 4.72 4.78
CA LYS A 335 -21.31 3.89 5.07
C LYS A 335 -21.50 3.02 6.31
N GLN A 336 -22.59 2.26 6.34
CA GLN A 336 -22.96 1.36 7.43
C GLN A 336 -22.92 -0.10 6.96
N HIS A 337 -22.35 -0.98 7.79
CA HIS A 337 -22.23 -2.40 7.44
C HIS A 337 -22.40 -3.32 8.66
N PRO A 338 -23.24 -4.39 8.59
CA PRO A 338 -23.52 -5.26 9.73
C PRO A 338 -22.36 -6.18 10.10
N LEU A 339 -21.43 -6.46 9.20
CA LEU A 339 -20.28 -7.33 9.44
C LEU A 339 -19.02 -6.61 9.95
N LEU A 340 -19.10 -5.32 10.30
CA LEU A 340 -18.00 -4.60 10.97
C LEU A 340 -17.97 -4.94 12.46
N LEU A 341 -17.75 -6.22 12.76
CA LEU A 341 -17.72 -6.84 14.08
C LEU A 341 -16.38 -7.54 14.31
N ASP A 342 -16.09 -7.88 15.55
CA ASP A 342 -14.98 -8.77 15.85
C ASP A 342 -15.27 -10.19 15.33
N TRP A 343 -14.22 -10.96 15.07
CA TRP A 343 -14.31 -12.29 14.45
C TRP A 343 -15.26 -13.23 15.19
N GLU A 344 -15.21 -13.21 16.51
CA GLU A 344 -16.01 -14.06 17.38
C GLU A 344 -17.51 -13.74 17.33
N ALA A 345 -17.85 -12.49 16.99
CA ALA A 345 -19.23 -12.01 16.86
C ALA A 345 -19.80 -12.17 15.43
N LEU A 346 -18.98 -12.59 14.46
CA LEU A 346 -19.44 -12.80 13.09
C LEU A 346 -20.39 -14.00 13.00
N PRO A 347 -21.44 -13.92 12.15
CA PRO A 347 -22.20 -15.08 11.71
C PRO A 347 -21.30 -16.13 11.03
N ASP A 348 -21.63 -17.43 11.19
CA ASP A 348 -20.85 -18.54 10.61
C ASP A 348 -20.69 -18.42 9.10
N GLY A 349 -21.73 -17.99 8.38
CA GLY A 349 -21.66 -17.76 6.94
C GLY A 349 -20.61 -16.70 6.55
N ALA A 350 -20.52 -15.60 7.31
CA ALA A 350 -19.53 -14.56 7.05
C ALA A 350 -18.11 -15.04 7.38
N ARG A 351 -17.93 -15.86 8.42
CA ARG A 351 -16.64 -16.52 8.70
C ARG A 351 -16.24 -17.45 7.55
N GLU A 352 -17.19 -18.23 7.03
CA GLU A 352 -16.93 -19.15 5.91
C GLU A 352 -16.61 -18.40 4.61
N ASP A 353 -17.21 -17.24 4.36
CA ASP A 353 -16.84 -16.41 3.22
C ASP A 353 -15.37 -15.97 3.30
N ASN A 354 -14.87 -15.56 4.47
CA ASN A 354 -13.47 -15.25 4.67
C ASN A 354 -12.57 -16.47 4.47
N ARG A 355 -12.95 -17.66 5.00
CA ARG A 355 -12.19 -18.90 4.76
C ARG A 355 -12.14 -19.25 3.28
N ARG A 356 -13.25 -19.10 2.57
CA ARG A 356 -13.33 -19.33 1.10
C ARG A 356 -12.39 -18.41 0.34
N MET A 357 -12.32 -17.13 0.73
CA MET A 357 -11.40 -16.17 0.11
C MET A 357 -9.94 -16.59 0.30
N VAL A 358 -9.53 -16.96 1.51
CA VAL A 358 -8.12 -17.30 1.77
C VAL A 358 -7.73 -18.67 1.21
N ARG A 359 -8.66 -19.64 1.09
CA ARG A 359 -8.40 -20.91 0.37
C ARG A 359 -8.03 -20.71 -1.09
N ARG A 360 -8.39 -19.57 -1.69
CA ARG A 360 -8.05 -19.20 -3.07
C ARG A 360 -6.64 -18.62 -3.21
N ILE A 361 -5.97 -18.28 -2.12
CA ILE A 361 -4.63 -17.65 -2.15
C ILE A 361 -3.63 -18.45 -2.99
N PRO A 362 -3.50 -19.80 -2.86
CA PRO A 362 -2.58 -20.57 -3.70
C PRO A 362 -2.84 -20.42 -5.20
N SER A 363 -4.11 -20.46 -5.62
CA SER A 363 -4.50 -20.27 -7.02
C SER A 363 -4.25 -18.84 -7.51
N ILE A 364 -4.51 -17.84 -6.68
CA ILE A 364 -4.25 -16.42 -6.98
C ILE A 364 -2.76 -16.19 -7.19
N VAL A 365 -1.95 -16.69 -6.27
CA VAL A 365 -0.49 -16.57 -6.30
C VAL A 365 0.07 -17.24 -7.56
N GLN A 366 -0.42 -18.45 -7.89
CA GLN A 366 -0.04 -19.18 -9.10
C GLN A 366 -0.44 -18.44 -10.38
N ALA A 367 -1.65 -17.91 -10.45
CA ALA A 367 -2.12 -17.11 -11.59
C ALA A 367 -1.31 -15.82 -11.81
N ALA A 368 -0.74 -15.28 -10.74
CA ALA A 368 0.16 -14.13 -10.78
C ALA A 368 1.64 -14.52 -11.06
N GLY A 369 1.95 -15.79 -11.30
CA GLY A 369 3.30 -16.27 -11.61
C GLY A 369 4.20 -16.52 -10.40
N TYR A 370 3.60 -16.73 -9.23
CA TYR A 370 4.32 -17.00 -7.98
C TYR A 370 3.93 -18.39 -7.41
N SER A 371 4.68 -18.84 -6.41
CA SER A 371 4.36 -20.00 -5.58
C SER A 371 4.46 -19.65 -4.10
N ILE A 372 3.90 -20.49 -3.24
CA ILE A 372 4.01 -20.38 -1.78
C ILE A 372 5.06 -21.37 -1.30
N ARG A 373 5.99 -20.94 -0.44
CA ARG A 373 6.96 -21.80 0.22
C ARG A 373 7.00 -21.57 1.72
N ARG A 374 7.50 -22.52 2.51
CA ARG A 374 7.79 -22.28 3.91
C ARG A 374 8.95 -21.30 4.07
N ALA A 375 8.84 -20.38 5.03
CA ALA A 375 9.88 -19.35 5.24
C ALA A 375 11.22 -19.96 5.69
N ALA A 376 11.19 -21.08 6.41
CA ALA A 376 12.39 -21.82 6.84
C ALA A 376 13.23 -22.43 5.69
N ASP A 377 12.62 -22.62 4.51
CA ASP A 377 13.31 -23.17 3.33
C ASP A 377 14.11 -22.09 2.56
N SER A 378 14.29 -20.91 3.16
CA SER A 378 14.86 -19.70 2.53
C SER A 378 16.28 -19.36 3.04
N ALA A 379 16.87 -20.19 3.90
CA ALA A 379 18.21 -19.99 4.46
C ALA A 379 19.33 -20.56 3.57
#